data_a4abde727a56a43b07d9857f088b36d2
#
_entry.id   a4abde727a56a43b07d9857f088b36d2
#
_cell.length_a   1.000
_cell.length_b   1.000
_cell.length_c   1.000
_cell.angle_alpha   90.00
_cell.angle_beta   90.00
_cell.angle_gamma   90.00
#
_symmetry.space_group_name_H-M   'P 1'
#
loop_
_entity.id
_entity.type
_entity.pdbx_description
1 polymer ?
#
loop_
_entity_poly.entity_id
_entity_poly.type
_entity_poly.pdbx_seq_one_letter_code
_entity_poly.pdbx_strand_id
1 'polypeptide(L)'
;MKIITYNVNGLRAAVSKGLPEWLVQENPDILCLQETKLQPDQYPAEVFEALGYRAYLYSAQKKGYSGVAILTKQEPDHVEYGMGIEAYDNEGRFIRADFGDLSVVSVYHPSGTSGDERQAFKMVWLEDFQKYVTELRKTRPNLILCGDYNICHEPIDIHDPCLLYTSPSPRD
;
A
#
# COMPACT_ATOMS: atom_id res chain seq x y z
N MET A 1 6.06 -16.26 -10.28
CA MET A 1 6.19 -15.18 -9.27
C MET A 1 4.90 -15.12 -8.45
N LYS A 2 5.03 -15.10 -7.13
CA LYS A 2 3.89 -14.97 -6.19
C LYS A 2 3.97 -13.60 -5.51
N ILE A 3 2.92 -12.80 -5.67
CA ILE A 3 2.79 -11.48 -5.07
C ILE A 3 1.59 -11.50 -4.14
N ILE A 4 1.76 -11.07 -2.90
CA ILE A 4 0.69 -10.95 -1.91
C ILE A 4 0.56 -9.49 -1.49
N THR A 5 -0.67 -9.03 -1.32
CA THR A 5 -1.00 -7.74 -0.72
C THR A 5 -1.74 -7.94 0.59
N TYR A 6 -1.39 -7.17 1.62
CA TYR A 6 -1.95 -7.33 2.95
C TYR A 6 -1.95 -6.02 3.74
N ASN A 7 -3.12 -5.58 4.15
CA ASN A 7 -3.25 -4.52 5.14
C ASN A 7 -3.02 -5.11 6.53
N VAL A 8 -1.90 -4.77 7.16
CA VAL A 8 -1.47 -5.37 8.43
C VAL A 8 -2.00 -4.63 9.66
N ASN A 9 -2.60 -3.46 9.48
CA ASN A 9 -3.11 -2.64 10.58
C ASN A 9 -2.11 -2.54 11.76
N GLY A 10 -0.88 -2.21 11.43
CA GLY A 10 0.26 -2.16 12.34
C GLY A 10 1.20 -3.35 12.19
N LEU A 11 2.35 -3.12 11.55
CA LEU A 11 3.30 -4.19 11.24
C LEU A 11 3.88 -4.83 12.50
N ARG A 12 4.18 -4.07 13.54
CA ARG A 12 4.71 -4.61 14.81
C ARG A 12 3.73 -5.57 15.47
N ALA A 13 2.45 -5.20 15.49
CA ALA A 13 1.40 -6.07 16.01
C ALA A 13 1.22 -7.33 15.16
N ALA A 14 1.29 -7.20 13.85
CA ALA A 14 1.22 -8.34 12.93
C ALA A 14 2.37 -9.33 13.15
N VAL A 15 3.59 -8.83 13.36
CA VAL A 15 4.76 -9.67 13.69
C VAL A 15 4.51 -10.48 14.96
N SER A 16 4.00 -9.83 16.00
CA SER A 16 3.68 -10.50 17.27
C SER A 16 2.55 -11.53 17.15
N LYS A 17 1.70 -11.42 16.13
CA LYS A 17 0.57 -12.30 15.88
C LYS A 17 0.86 -13.43 14.88
N GLY A 18 2.09 -13.59 14.46
CA GLY A 18 2.52 -14.71 13.62
C GLY A 18 2.73 -14.39 12.14
N LEU A 19 2.88 -13.12 11.77
CA LEU A 19 3.17 -12.75 10.38
C LEU A 19 4.44 -13.43 9.83
N PRO A 20 5.55 -13.54 10.58
CA PRO A 20 6.74 -14.23 10.09
C PRO A 20 6.51 -15.71 9.76
N GLU A 21 5.79 -16.43 10.62
CA GLU A 21 5.46 -17.83 10.44
C GLU A 21 4.54 -18.04 9.23
N TRP A 22 3.54 -17.18 9.07
CA TRP A 22 2.67 -17.17 7.91
C TRP A 22 3.45 -16.88 6.62
N LEU A 23 4.42 -15.97 6.68
CA LEU A 23 5.26 -15.60 5.54
C LEU A 23 6.14 -16.78 5.07
N VAL A 24 6.61 -17.58 6.00
CA VAL A 24 7.35 -18.84 5.69
C VAL A 24 6.46 -19.82 4.94
N GLN A 25 5.22 -19.99 5.40
CA GLN A 25 4.26 -20.93 4.77
C GLN A 25 3.85 -20.47 3.37
N GLU A 26 3.50 -19.20 3.22
CA GLU A 26 3.06 -18.65 1.94
C GLU A 26 4.20 -18.43 0.96
N ASN A 27 5.37 -18.12 1.45
CA ASN A 27 6.60 -17.97 0.68
C ASN A 27 6.45 -17.09 -0.58
N PRO A 28 5.90 -15.86 -0.49
CA PRO A 28 5.77 -15.00 -1.65
C PRO A 28 7.13 -14.48 -2.10
N ASP A 29 7.24 -14.14 -3.38
CA ASP A 29 8.38 -13.41 -3.92
C ASP A 29 8.35 -11.94 -3.52
N ILE A 30 7.14 -11.37 -3.50
CA ILE A 30 6.90 -9.96 -3.13
C ILE A 30 5.68 -9.89 -2.20
N LEU A 31 5.82 -9.12 -1.11
CA LEU A 31 4.76 -8.82 -0.17
C LEU A 31 4.54 -7.29 -0.12
N CYS A 32 3.36 -6.85 -0.51
CA CYS A 32 2.95 -5.45 -0.44
C CYS A 32 2.13 -5.23 0.82
N LEU A 33 2.58 -4.31 1.68
CA LEU A 33 1.94 -4.02 2.96
C LEU A 33 1.32 -2.62 2.98
N GLN A 34 0.16 -2.52 3.62
CA GLN A 34 -0.52 -1.27 3.89
C GLN A 34 -0.77 -1.13 5.40
N GLU A 35 -0.89 0.10 5.86
CA GLU A 35 -1.03 0.45 7.28
C GLU A 35 0.06 -0.16 8.16
N THR A 36 1.31 0.07 7.80
CA THR A 36 2.46 -0.39 8.60
C THR A 36 2.52 0.26 9.97
N LYS A 37 2.05 1.52 10.07
CA LYS A 37 1.92 2.30 11.31
C LYS A 37 3.22 2.37 12.13
N LEU A 38 4.38 2.34 11.48
CA LEU A 38 5.69 2.44 12.12
C LEU A 38 6.59 3.44 11.41
N GLN A 39 7.60 3.90 12.14
CA GLN A 39 8.71 4.65 11.57
C GLN A 39 9.83 3.69 11.17
N PRO A 40 10.74 4.06 10.25
CA PRO A 40 11.80 3.18 9.80
C PRO A 40 12.68 2.59 10.90
N ASP A 41 12.94 3.35 11.97
CA ASP A 41 13.71 2.91 13.13
C ASP A 41 13.00 1.86 14.00
N GLN A 42 11.69 1.69 13.83
CA GLN A 42 10.86 0.71 14.52
C GLN A 42 10.69 -0.60 13.73
N TYR A 43 11.22 -0.66 12.50
CA TYR A 43 11.09 -1.82 11.64
C TYR A 43 11.98 -2.98 12.13
N PRO A 44 11.40 -4.18 12.35
CA PRO A 44 12.17 -5.33 12.84
C PRO A 44 12.92 -6.02 11.68
N ALA A 45 13.97 -5.37 11.17
CA ALA A 45 14.72 -5.79 9.99
C ALA A 45 15.24 -7.22 10.09
N GLU A 46 15.79 -7.57 11.25
CA GLU A 46 16.40 -8.90 11.48
C GLU A 46 15.43 -10.05 11.24
N VAL A 47 14.16 -9.87 11.60
CA VAL A 47 13.12 -10.90 11.43
C VAL A 47 12.91 -11.22 9.95
N PHE A 48 12.80 -10.20 9.12
CA PHE A 48 12.50 -10.37 7.70
C PHE A 48 13.75 -10.69 6.87
N GLU A 49 14.89 -10.13 7.22
CA GLU A 49 16.18 -10.45 6.59
C GLU A 49 16.54 -11.93 6.79
N ALA A 50 16.28 -12.47 7.98
CA ALA A 50 16.46 -13.90 8.25
C ALA A 50 15.61 -14.81 7.35
N LEU A 51 14.49 -14.30 6.84
CA LEU A 51 13.62 -14.99 5.90
C LEU A 51 13.95 -14.71 4.43
N GLY A 52 14.99 -13.94 4.16
CA GLY A 52 15.46 -13.61 2.83
C GLY A 52 14.78 -12.41 2.17
N TYR A 53 14.08 -11.57 2.94
CA TYR A 53 13.39 -10.40 2.40
C TYR A 53 14.16 -9.11 2.64
N ARG A 54 14.26 -8.29 1.61
CA ARG A 54 14.63 -6.88 1.67
C ARG A 54 13.36 -6.06 1.83
N ALA A 55 13.40 -4.98 2.60
CA ALA A 55 12.25 -4.15 2.85
C ALA A 55 12.48 -2.71 2.38
N TYR A 56 11.46 -2.17 1.76
CA TYR A 56 11.37 -0.78 1.32
C TYR A 56 10.13 -0.19 1.97
N LEU A 57 10.33 0.79 2.85
CA LEU A 57 9.30 1.35 3.72
C LEU A 57 9.06 2.81 3.37
N TYR A 58 7.80 3.19 3.30
CA TYR A 58 7.43 4.59 3.18
C TYR A 58 6.43 4.96 4.28
N SER A 59 6.95 5.60 5.32
CA SER A 59 6.19 5.92 6.54
C SER A 59 5.55 7.29 6.43
N ALA A 60 4.39 7.47 7.10
CA ALA A 60 3.82 8.78 7.28
C ALA A 60 4.69 9.63 8.22
N GLN A 61 4.63 10.96 8.09
CA GLN A 61 5.25 11.87 9.05
C GLN A 61 4.60 11.74 10.43
N LYS A 62 3.28 11.54 10.45
CA LYS A 62 2.55 11.28 11.69
C LYS A 62 2.85 9.87 12.19
N LYS A 63 3.37 9.76 13.41
CA LYS A 63 3.68 8.48 14.05
C LYS A 63 2.42 7.63 14.26
N GLY A 64 2.57 6.32 14.06
CA GLY A 64 1.48 5.37 14.29
C GLY A 64 0.31 5.46 13.30
N TYR A 65 0.54 6.01 12.12
CA TYR A 65 -0.50 6.29 11.13
C TYR A 65 -0.04 5.87 9.73
N SER A 66 -0.97 5.28 8.93
CA SER A 66 -0.74 4.95 7.52
C SER A 66 0.56 4.15 7.29
N GLY A 67 1.28 4.46 6.22
CA GLY A 67 2.53 3.80 5.85
C GLY A 67 2.32 2.60 4.94
N VAL A 68 3.17 2.48 3.93
CA VAL A 68 3.20 1.36 2.99
C VAL A 68 4.60 0.76 2.94
N ALA A 69 4.67 -0.50 2.52
CA ALA A 69 5.96 -1.18 2.35
C ALA A 69 5.88 -2.22 1.24
N ILE A 70 7.06 -2.51 0.68
CA ILE A 70 7.28 -3.66 -0.19
C ILE A 70 8.43 -4.48 0.39
N LEU A 71 8.14 -5.75 0.68
CA LEU A 71 9.14 -6.74 1.04
C LEU A 71 9.36 -7.64 -0.17
N THR A 72 10.61 -7.89 -0.54
CA THR A 72 10.94 -8.64 -1.74
C THR A 72 12.19 -9.48 -1.54
N LYS A 73 12.21 -10.68 -2.12
CA LYS A 73 13.40 -11.54 -2.16
C LYS A 73 14.41 -11.05 -3.19
N GLN A 74 13.93 -10.51 -4.31
CA GLN A 74 14.76 -9.95 -5.37
C GLN A 74 15.01 -8.47 -5.13
N GLU A 75 16.24 -8.01 -5.34
CA GLU A 75 16.54 -6.58 -5.33
C GLU A 75 15.88 -5.89 -6.53
N PRO A 76 15.08 -4.84 -6.31
CA PRO A 76 14.52 -4.06 -7.40
C PRO A 76 15.57 -3.21 -8.09
N ASP A 77 15.36 -2.92 -9.37
CA ASP A 77 16.23 -2.01 -10.14
C ASP A 77 16.07 -0.56 -9.69
N HIS A 78 14.86 -0.20 -9.27
CA HIS A 78 14.50 1.13 -8.79
C HIS A 78 13.34 1.06 -7.81
N VAL A 79 13.34 1.97 -6.83
CA VAL A 79 12.20 2.16 -5.91
C VAL A 79 11.80 3.63 -5.93
N GLU A 80 10.52 3.89 -6.15
CA GLU A 80 9.92 5.22 -6.11
C GLU A 80 9.07 5.39 -4.86
N TYR A 81 9.36 6.43 -4.08
CA TYR A 81 8.67 6.75 -2.83
C TYR A 81 7.71 7.91 -3.06
N GLY A 82 6.41 7.62 -3.07
CA GLY A 82 5.37 8.61 -3.27
C GLY A 82 5.05 8.89 -4.72
N MET A 83 4.13 9.83 -4.93
CA MET A 83 3.65 10.26 -6.24
C MET A 83 4.16 11.65 -6.65
N GLY A 84 4.97 12.30 -5.79
CA GLY A 84 5.41 13.66 -6.00
C GLY A 84 4.39 14.71 -5.55
N ILE A 85 3.39 14.33 -4.77
CA ILE A 85 2.36 15.23 -4.21
C ILE A 85 2.50 15.23 -2.70
N GLU A 86 2.97 16.33 -2.14
CA GLU A 86 3.37 16.43 -0.72
C GLU A 86 2.25 16.03 0.25
N ALA A 87 1.01 16.45 -0.02
CA ALA A 87 -0.12 16.14 0.85
C ALA A 87 -0.36 14.64 1.04
N TYR A 88 -0.06 13.85 0.01
CA TYR A 88 -0.20 12.39 0.04
C TYR A 88 1.09 11.72 0.49
N ASP A 89 2.23 12.21 0.04
CA ASP A 89 3.54 11.65 0.35
C ASP A 89 3.86 11.79 1.83
N ASN A 90 3.42 12.87 2.47
CA ASN A 90 3.51 13.05 3.93
C ASN A 90 2.73 12.00 4.73
N GLU A 91 1.77 11.33 4.11
CA GLU A 91 0.99 10.25 4.72
C GLU A 91 1.52 8.85 4.38
N GLY A 92 2.58 8.73 3.56
CA GLY A 92 3.20 7.43 3.24
C GLY A 92 2.21 6.45 2.61
N ARG A 93 1.61 6.81 1.46
CA ARG A 93 0.49 6.06 0.87
C ARG A 93 0.82 5.28 -0.39
N PHE A 94 1.97 5.56 -1.00
CA PHE A 94 2.35 4.98 -2.29
C PHE A 94 3.83 4.66 -2.33
N ILE A 95 4.16 3.43 -2.73
CA ILE A 95 5.54 2.99 -3.00
C ILE A 95 5.53 2.07 -4.21
N ARG A 96 6.51 2.23 -5.11
CA ARG A 96 6.68 1.42 -6.31
C ARG A 96 8.07 0.80 -6.36
N ALA A 97 8.14 -0.47 -6.67
CA ALA A 97 9.39 -1.17 -6.96
C ALA A 97 9.39 -1.68 -8.40
N ASP A 98 10.46 -1.45 -9.12
CA ASP A 98 10.64 -1.85 -10.51
C ASP A 98 11.59 -3.05 -10.61
N PHE A 99 11.16 -4.07 -11.35
CA PHE A 99 11.90 -5.30 -11.62
C PHE A 99 11.91 -5.53 -13.14
N GLY A 100 12.94 -5.05 -13.83
CA GLY A 100 12.95 -5.04 -15.29
C GLY A 100 11.75 -4.24 -15.84
N ASP A 101 10.94 -4.86 -16.67
CA ASP A 101 9.73 -4.23 -17.24
C ASP A 101 8.55 -4.18 -16.27
N LEU A 102 8.57 -4.98 -15.19
CA LEU A 102 7.49 -5.06 -14.23
C LEU A 102 7.63 -3.98 -13.16
N SER A 103 6.55 -3.29 -12.88
CA SER A 103 6.42 -2.38 -11.74
C SER A 103 5.34 -2.89 -10.78
N VAL A 104 5.70 -2.98 -9.49
CA VAL A 104 4.79 -3.41 -8.43
C VAL A 104 4.60 -2.23 -7.47
N VAL A 105 3.34 -1.92 -7.19
CA VAL A 105 2.95 -0.81 -6.32
C VAL A 105 2.23 -1.34 -5.09
N SER A 106 2.58 -0.82 -3.92
CA SER A 106 1.78 -0.94 -2.71
C SER A 106 1.15 0.42 -2.42
N VAL A 107 -0.18 0.48 -2.38
CA VAL A 107 -0.92 1.72 -2.18
C VAL A 107 -1.97 1.57 -1.09
N TYR A 108 -2.13 2.62 -0.28
CA TYR A 108 -3.15 2.71 0.76
C TYR A 108 -4.00 3.95 0.52
N HIS A 109 -5.20 3.74 -0.01
CA HIS A 109 -6.15 4.83 -0.28
C HIS A 109 -6.70 5.41 1.03
N PRO A 110 -6.93 6.73 1.09
CA PRO A 110 -7.55 7.33 2.26
C PRO A 110 -8.90 6.70 2.57
N SER A 111 -9.18 6.47 3.86
CA SER A 111 -10.52 6.16 4.34
C SER A 111 -11.35 7.44 4.44
N GLY A 112 -12.59 7.42 3.98
CA GLY A 112 -13.52 8.54 4.11
C GLY A 112 -14.31 8.54 5.41
N THR A 113 -14.06 7.60 6.33
CA THR A 113 -14.90 7.36 7.52
C THR A 113 -14.72 8.38 8.65
N SER A 114 -13.69 9.22 8.60
CA SER A 114 -13.34 10.17 9.66
C SER A 114 -13.94 11.58 9.46
N GLY A 115 -15.06 11.69 8.75
CA GLY A 115 -15.79 12.95 8.54
C GLY A 115 -15.67 13.52 7.13
N ASP A 116 -16.44 14.58 6.88
CA ASP A 116 -16.58 15.18 5.54
C ASP A 116 -15.27 15.69 4.93
N GLU A 117 -14.38 16.23 5.77
CA GLU A 117 -13.06 16.70 5.33
C GLU A 117 -12.21 15.55 4.77
N ARG A 118 -12.20 14.42 5.47
CA ARG A 118 -11.46 13.22 5.01
C ARG A 118 -12.11 12.58 3.78
N GLN A 119 -13.41 12.65 3.67
CA GLN A 119 -14.12 12.21 2.47
C GLN A 119 -13.77 13.08 1.27
N ALA A 120 -13.74 14.40 1.43
CA ALA A 120 -13.31 15.33 0.37
C ALA A 120 -11.85 15.07 -0.03
N PHE A 121 -10.95 14.86 0.93
CA PHE A 121 -9.56 14.50 0.69
C PHE A 121 -9.45 13.20 -0.13
N LYS A 122 -10.24 12.18 0.21
CA LYS A 122 -10.30 10.92 -0.52
C LYS A 122 -10.72 11.10 -1.98
N MET A 123 -11.72 11.94 -2.24
CA MET A 123 -12.21 12.18 -3.59
C MET A 123 -11.14 12.86 -4.47
N VAL A 124 -10.44 13.84 -3.93
CA VAL A 124 -9.32 14.50 -4.63
C VAL A 124 -8.17 13.51 -4.85
N TRP A 125 -7.85 12.69 -3.85
CA TRP A 125 -6.87 11.61 -3.98
C TRP A 125 -7.18 10.69 -5.15
N LEU A 126 -8.42 10.25 -5.28
CA LEU A 126 -8.82 9.31 -6.34
C LEU A 126 -8.60 9.89 -7.74
N GLU A 127 -8.93 11.17 -7.94
CA GLU A 127 -8.68 11.87 -9.20
C GLU A 127 -7.18 11.99 -9.49
N ASP A 128 -6.40 12.43 -8.52
CA ASP A 128 -4.95 12.60 -8.66
C ASP A 128 -4.24 11.25 -8.86
N PHE A 129 -4.67 10.22 -8.14
CA PHE A 129 -4.16 8.86 -8.30
C PHE A 129 -4.44 8.31 -9.70
N GLN A 130 -5.64 8.50 -10.22
CA GLN A 130 -6.00 8.08 -11.58
C GLN A 130 -5.13 8.78 -12.62
N LYS A 131 -4.94 10.09 -12.50
CA LYS A 131 -4.07 10.86 -13.39
C LYS A 131 -2.62 10.37 -13.33
N TYR A 132 -2.11 10.16 -12.11
CA TYR A 132 -0.75 9.67 -11.89
C TYR A 132 -0.53 8.29 -12.52
N VAL A 133 -1.43 7.35 -12.28
CA VAL A 133 -1.33 5.98 -12.83
C VAL A 133 -1.45 6.00 -14.35
N THR A 134 -2.34 6.82 -14.90
CA THR A 134 -2.48 6.97 -16.36
C THR A 134 -1.19 7.46 -17.01
N GLU A 135 -0.53 8.43 -16.39
CA GLU A 135 0.76 8.94 -16.87
C GLU A 135 1.88 7.91 -16.69
N LEU A 136 1.94 7.25 -15.53
CA LEU A 136 2.92 6.21 -15.25
C LEU A 136 2.86 5.06 -16.26
N ARG A 137 1.68 4.65 -16.67
CA ARG A 137 1.49 3.56 -17.65
C ARG A 137 2.08 3.84 -19.02
N LYS A 138 2.34 5.09 -19.37
CA LYS A 138 2.99 5.46 -20.63
C LYS A 138 4.44 4.99 -20.67
N THR A 139 5.13 5.00 -19.55
CA THR A 139 6.54 4.59 -19.42
C THR A 139 6.70 3.23 -18.75
N ARG A 140 5.76 2.83 -17.90
CA ARG A 140 5.75 1.56 -17.15
C ARG A 140 4.43 0.81 -17.38
N PRO A 141 4.20 0.23 -18.59
CA PRO A 141 2.92 -0.38 -18.95
C PRO A 141 2.61 -1.68 -18.18
N ASN A 142 3.64 -2.43 -17.77
CA ASN A 142 3.48 -3.66 -16.99
C ASN A 142 3.42 -3.32 -15.50
N LEU A 143 2.24 -2.92 -15.04
CA LEU A 143 2.03 -2.36 -13.72
C LEU A 143 1.04 -3.21 -12.92
N ILE A 144 1.47 -3.66 -11.73
CA ILE A 144 0.61 -4.33 -10.75
C ILE A 144 0.37 -3.37 -9.60
N LEU A 145 -0.89 -2.98 -9.41
CA LEU A 145 -1.32 -2.12 -8.31
C LEU A 145 -1.92 -3.01 -7.22
N CYS A 146 -1.22 -3.12 -6.11
CA CYS A 146 -1.66 -3.83 -4.92
C CYS A 146 -2.03 -2.83 -3.83
N GLY A 147 -3.10 -3.08 -3.10
CA GLY A 147 -3.38 -2.20 -1.98
C GLY A 147 -4.74 -2.37 -1.34
N ASP A 148 -4.97 -1.49 -0.39
CA ASP A 148 -6.28 -1.28 0.22
C ASP A 148 -6.89 -0.02 -0.39
N TYR A 149 -7.90 -0.21 -1.18
CA TYR A 149 -8.52 0.88 -1.95
C TYR A 149 -9.56 1.66 -1.14
N ASN A 150 -10.01 1.14 0.02
CA ASN A 150 -11.05 1.77 0.83
C ASN A 150 -12.31 2.18 0.02
N ILE A 151 -12.63 1.40 -1.01
CA ILE A 151 -13.74 1.59 -1.92
C ILE A 151 -14.47 0.26 -2.03
N CYS A 152 -15.80 0.27 -1.88
CA CYS A 152 -16.64 -0.85 -2.24
C CYS A 152 -17.41 -0.53 -3.53
N HIS A 153 -17.59 -1.54 -4.38
CA HIS A 153 -18.36 -1.40 -5.61
C HIS A 153 -19.86 -1.53 -5.31
N GLU A 154 -20.22 -2.53 -4.53
CA GLU A 154 -21.60 -2.83 -4.16
C GLU A 154 -21.80 -2.79 -2.63
N PRO A 155 -23.01 -2.47 -2.14
CA PRO A 155 -23.29 -2.49 -0.70
C PRO A 155 -23.01 -3.81 -0.01
N ILE A 156 -23.09 -4.93 -0.75
CA ILE A 156 -22.83 -6.27 -0.22
C ILE A 156 -21.34 -6.50 0.09
N ASP A 157 -20.46 -5.70 -0.51
CA ASP A 157 -19.00 -5.83 -0.35
C ASP A 157 -18.51 -5.26 0.98
N ILE A 158 -19.40 -4.70 1.79
CA ILE A 158 -19.05 -4.02 3.02
C ILE A 158 -20.05 -4.32 4.14
N HIS A 159 -19.52 -4.47 5.36
CA HIS A 159 -20.33 -4.78 6.54
C HIS A 159 -21.30 -3.65 6.90
N ASP A 160 -20.90 -2.40 6.76
CA ASP A 160 -21.74 -1.22 7.02
C ASP A 160 -21.66 -0.24 5.86
N PRO A 161 -22.56 -0.33 4.86
CA PRO A 161 -22.55 0.53 3.69
C PRO A 161 -22.81 2.02 3.99
N CYS A 162 -23.31 2.36 5.18
CA CYS A 162 -23.50 3.74 5.59
C CYS A 162 -22.19 4.45 5.96
N LEU A 163 -21.15 3.72 6.27
CA LEU A 163 -19.85 4.27 6.71
C LEU A 163 -18.87 4.49 5.56
N LEU A 164 -19.06 3.86 4.42
CA LEU A 164 -18.22 4.03 3.25
C LEU A 164 -19.03 4.55 2.06
N TYR A 165 -18.53 5.63 1.47
CA TYR A 165 -19.10 6.13 0.24
C TYR A 165 -18.82 5.16 -0.91
N THR A 166 -19.88 4.72 -1.61
CA THR A 166 -19.74 3.98 -2.86
C THR A 166 -19.35 4.96 -3.96
N SER A 167 -18.17 4.79 -4.52
CA SER A 167 -17.81 5.57 -5.70
C SER A 167 -18.40 4.92 -6.96
N PRO A 168 -18.77 5.73 -7.97
CA PRO A 168 -19.11 5.15 -9.28
C PRO A 168 -17.95 4.28 -9.76
N SER A 169 -18.27 3.16 -10.38
CA SER A 169 -17.26 2.28 -10.95
C SER A 169 -16.41 3.04 -11.98
N PRO A 170 -15.10 2.83 -12.02
CA PRO A 170 -14.27 3.37 -13.11
C PRO A 170 -14.64 2.85 -14.51
N ARG A 171 -15.65 1.97 -14.60
CA ARG A 171 -16.15 1.42 -15.86
C ARG A 171 -17.39 2.13 -16.40
N ASP A 172 -17.95 3.07 -15.62
CA ASP A 172 -19.13 3.85 -16.04
C ASP A 172 -18.73 5.18 -16.70
#